data_ccb276880be2c90f50de1d991cc549c2
#
_entry.id   ccb276880be2c90f50de1d991cc549c2
#
_cell.length_a   1.000
_cell.length_b   1.000
_cell.length_c   1.000
_cell.angle_alpha   90.00
_cell.angle_beta   90.00
_cell.angle_gamma   90.00
#
_symmetry.space_group_name_H-M   'P 1'
#
loop_
_entity.id
_entity.type
_entity.pdbx_description
1 polymer ?
#
loop_
_entity_poly.entity_id
_entity_poly.type
_entity_poly.pdbx_seq_one_letter_code
_entity_poly.pdbx_strand_id
1 'polypeptide(L)'
;CDTATDYALAKAVRWGARVILSVPCCQHELNRQMKNEQMKPVFQYGLIKERMAALYTDALRAQLLEGQGYRTQILEFIDMEHTPKNILIRAVWDGRKKQNEKELQEIMDFLSVKPTLAALLEES
;
A
#
# COMPACT_ATOMS: atom_id res chain seq x y z
N CYS A 1 -7.97 -3.04 11.58
CA CYS A 1 -8.03 -2.90 10.13
C CYS A 1 -6.75 -2.37 9.48
N ASP A 2 -5.87 -1.82 10.22
CA ASP A 2 -4.59 -1.30 9.73
C ASP A 2 -3.81 -2.37 8.96
N THR A 3 -3.16 -3.31 9.67
CA THR A 3 -2.43 -4.38 9.03
C THR A 3 -3.33 -5.54 8.59
N ALA A 4 -4.59 -5.57 9.03
CA ALA A 4 -5.54 -6.60 8.61
C ALA A 4 -5.73 -6.62 7.10
N THR A 5 -5.69 -5.46 6.46
CA THR A 5 -5.74 -5.36 5.00
C THR A 5 -4.56 -6.09 4.37
N ASP A 6 -3.37 -5.92 4.93
CA ASP A 6 -2.16 -6.57 4.41
C ASP A 6 -2.24 -8.08 4.53
N TYR A 7 -2.76 -8.60 5.65
CA TYR A 7 -2.95 -10.05 5.80
C TYR A 7 -3.98 -10.58 4.81
N ALA A 8 -5.06 -9.83 4.59
CA ALA A 8 -6.08 -10.23 3.63
C ALA A 8 -5.53 -10.25 2.21
N LEU A 9 -4.75 -9.25 1.82
CA LEU A 9 -4.13 -9.18 0.51
C LEU A 9 -3.14 -10.33 0.30
N ALA A 10 -2.28 -10.59 1.28
CA ALA A 10 -1.32 -11.68 1.20
C ALA A 10 -2.04 -13.03 1.04
N LYS A 11 -3.13 -13.22 1.77
CA LYS A 11 -3.91 -14.45 1.69
C LYS A 11 -4.55 -14.62 0.32
N ALA A 12 -5.10 -13.54 -0.23
CA ALA A 12 -5.69 -13.56 -1.56
C ALA A 12 -4.65 -13.94 -2.62
N VAL A 13 -3.43 -13.41 -2.51
CA VAL A 13 -2.34 -13.77 -3.41
C VAL A 13 -1.98 -15.24 -3.30
N ARG A 14 -1.85 -15.76 -2.08
CA ARG A 14 -1.52 -17.17 -1.86
C ARG A 14 -2.58 -18.10 -2.42
N TRP A 15 -3.83 -17.72 -2.35
CA TRP A 15 -4.94 -18.50 -2.86
C TRP A 15 -5.11 -18.40 -4.36
N GLY A 16 -4.32 -17.54 -5.01
CA GLY A 16 -4.41 -17.36 -6.45
C GLY A 16 -5.66 -16.63 -6.89
N ALA A 17 -6.13 -15.69 -6.08
CA ALA A 17 -7.30 -14.89 -6.46
C ALA A 17 -7.05 -14.20 -7.79
N ARG A 18 -8.04 -14.22 -8.67
CA ARG A 18 -7.93 -13.59 -9.98
C ARG A 18 -8.25 -12.10 -9.95
N VAL A 19 -9.10 -11.70 -9.04
CA VAL A 19 -9.48 -10.30 -8.86
C VAL A 19 -9.44 -10.00 -7.37
N ILE A 20 -8.81 -8.89 -7.02
CA ILE A 20 -8.78 -8.41 -5.65
C ILE A 20 -9.29 -6.99 -5.65
N LEU A 21 -10.28 -6.72 -4.79
CA LEU A 21 -10.80 -5.39 -4.57
C LEU A 21 -10.61 -5.07 -3.10
N SER A 22 -9.94 -3.96 -2.82
CA SER A 22 -9.65 -3.56 -1.45
C SER A 22 -9.95 -2.08 -1.25
N VAL A 23 -10.69 -1.78 -0.19
CA VAL A 23 -10.97 -0.40 0.20
C VAL A 23 -10.34 -0.20 1.57
N PRO A 24 -9.06 0.19 1.61
CA PRO A 24 -8.38 0.36 2.90
C PRO A 24 -8.95 1.56 3.66
N CYS A 25 -9.19 1.39 4.93
CA CYS A 25 -9.79 2.45 5.75
C CYS A 25 -8.83 3.06 6.77
N CYS A 26 -7.84 2.32 7.21
CA CYS A 26 -6.89 2.80 8.21
C CYS A 26 -5.48 2.43 7.79
N GLN A 27 -4.57 3.37 7.77
CA GLN A 27 -3.19 3.13 7.38
C GLN A 27 -2.26 3.82 8.37
N HIS A 28 -2.13 3.24 9.56
CA HIS A 28 -1.31 3.84 10.61
C HIS A 28 0.11 3.29 10.67
N GLU A 29 0.34 2.12 10.11
CA GLU A 29 1.64 1.45 10.18
C GLU A 29 2.78 2.31 9.62
N LEU A 30 2.61 2.80 8.40
CA LEU A 30 3.64 3.62 7.77
C LEU A 30 3.86 4.92 8.52
N ASN A 31 2.79 5.52 9.03
CA ASN A 31 2.91 6.77 9.78
C ASN A 31 3.81 6.60 11.00
N ARG A 32 3.72 5.46 11.67
CA ARG A 32 4.57 5.16 12.82
C ARG A 32 6.03 4.92 12.42
N GLN A 33 6.26 4.33 11.26
CA GLN A 33 7.59 3.98 10.79
C GLN A 33 8.33 5.09 10.07
N MET A 34 7.58 5.94 9.36
CA MET A 34 8.15 6.91 8.43
C MET A 34 9.11 7.90 9.06
N LYS A 35 10.34 7.90 8.58
CA LYS A 35 11.39 8.83 9.02
C LYS A 35 12.28 9.16 7.82
N ASN A 36 12.61 10.42 7.67
CA ASN A 36 13.55 10.85 6.64
C ASN A 36 14.05 12.25 6.96
N GLU A 37 15.36 12.40 7.05
CA GLU A 37 15.97 13.69 7.40
C GLU A 37 15.66 14.78 6.39
N GLN A 38 15.64 14.43 5.11
CA GLN A 38 15.34 15.40 4.06
C GLN A 38 13.88 15.86 4.06
N MET A 39 12.99 14.99 4.52
CA MET A 39 11.56 15.28 4.59
C MET A 39 11.13 15.83 5.94
N LYS A 40 12.06 15.98 6.87
CA LYS A 40 11.75 16.44 8.23
C LYS A 40 10.92 17.70 8.26
N PRO A 41 11.22 18.76 7.47
CA PRO A 41 10.41 19.96 7.49
C PRO A 41 8.95 19.74 7.09
N VAL A 42 8.67 18.72 6.28
CA VAL A 42 7.30 18.37 5.88
C VAL A 42 6.65 17.48 6.92
N PHE A 43 7.40 16.48 7.41
CA PHE A 43 6.88 15.51 8.37
C PHE A 43 6.63 16.09 9.77
N GLN A 44 7.13 17.28 10.03
CA GLN A 44 6.84 17.92 11.31
C GLN A 44 5.36 18.28 11.44
N TYR A 45 4.65 18.39 10.32
CA TYR A 45 3.21 18.62 10.36
C TYR A 45 2.50 17.27 10.43
N GLY A 46 2.07 16.89 11.64
CA GLY A 46 1.47 15.57 11.88
C GLY A 46 0.35 15.19 10.93
N LEU A 47 -0.54 16.15 10.62
CA LEU A 47 -1.64 15.92 9.70
C LEU A 47 -1.13 15.58 8.29
N ILE A 48 -0.13 16.32 7.83
CA ILE A 48 0.44 16.09 6.49
C ILE A 48 1.14 14.73 6.44
N LYS A 49 1.96 14.45 7.45
CA LYS A 49 2.66 13.16 7.53
C LYS A 49 1.68 11.99 7.51
N GLU A 50 0.61 12.09 8.29
CA GLU A 50 -0.42 11.05 8.36
C GLU A 50 -1.07 10.80 7.00
N ARG A 51 -1.43 11.86 6.30
CA ARG A 51 -2.07 11.72 4.99
C ARG A 51 -1.12 11.16 3.93
N MET A 52 0.13 11.63 3.95
CA MET A 52 1.15 11.08 3.04
C MET A 52 1.38 9.60 3.32
N ALA A 53 1.46 9.23 4.59
CA ALA A 53 1.64 7.83 4.98
C ALA A 53 0.50 6.96 4.48
N ALA A 54 -0.74 7.43 4.57
CA ALA A 54 -1.89 6.70 4.07
C ALA A 54 -1.82 6.48 2.56
N LEU A 55 -1.49 7.53 1.81
CA LEU A 55 -1.38 7.44 0.36
C LEU A 55 -0.21 6.56 -0.07
N TYR A 56 0.94 6.69 0.59
CA TYR A 56 2.11 5.85 0.31
C TYR A 56 1.83 4.38 0.61
N THR A 57 1.09 4.10 1.69
CA THR A 57 0.72 2.74 2.02
C THR A 57 -0.03 2.08 0.87
N ASP A 58 -1.02 2.79 0.34
CA ASP A 58 -1.84 2.24 -0.75
C ASP A 58 -1.03 2.09 -2.04
N ALA A 59 -0.16 3.04 -2.33
CA ALA A 59 0.71 2.95 -3.50
C ALA A 59 1.67 1.76 -3.40
N LEU A 60 2.25 1.55 -2.21
CA LEU A 60 3.15 0.41 -1.99
C LEU A 60 2.40 -0.92 -2.07
N ARG A 61 1.19 -0.98 -1.54
CA ARG A 61 0.36 -2.18 -1.66
C ARG A 61 0.11 -2.52 -3.12
N ALA A 62 -0.24 -1.53 -3.93
CA ALA A 62 -0.48 -1.74 -5.36
C ALA A 62 0.78 -2.24 -6.06
N GLN A 63 1.92 -1.62 -5.80
CA GLN A 63 3.18 -2.02 -6.42
C GLN A 63 3.63 -3.42 -5.99
N LEU A 64 3.41 -3.77 -4.73
CA LEU A 64 3.72 -5.11 -4.25
C LEU A 64 2.87 -6.17 -4.94
N LEU A 65 1.60 -5.87 -5.20
CA LEU A 65 0.71 -6.77 -5.94
C LEU A 65 1.15 -6.89 -7.40
N GLU A 66 1.62 -5.80 -8.01
CA GLU A 66 2.15 -5.87 -9.38
C GLU A 66 3.37 -6.78 -9.45
N GLY A 67 4.21 -6.78 -8.41
CA GLY A 67 5.34 -7.69 -8.32
C GLY A 67 4.92 -9.16 -8.21
N GLN A 68 3.68 -9.43 -7.81
CA GLN A 68 3.15 -10.79 -7.68
C GLN A 68 2.41 -11.27 -8.92
N GLY A 69 2.30 -10.43 -9.94
CA GLY A 69 1.64 -10.82 -11.19
C GLY A 69 0.25 -10.21 -11.40
N TYR A 70 -0.06 -9.18 -10.67
CA TYR A 70 -1.34 -8.48 -10.81
C TYR A 70 -1.14 -7.17 -11.56
N ARG A 71 -2.16 -6.77 -12.31
CA ARG A 71 -2.25 -5.44 -12.88
C ARG A 71 -3.17 -4.65 -11.96
N THR A 72 -2.69 -3.51 -11.47
CA THR A 72 -3.42 -2.75 -10.45
C THR A 72 -3.90 -1.40 -10.95
N GLN A 73 -4.99 -0.94 -10.34
CA GLN A 73 -5.50 0.40 -10.54
C GLN A 73 -5.86 0.94 -9.17
N ILE A 74 -5.54 2.21 -8.95
CA ILE A 74 -5.97 2.91 -7.76
C ILE A 74 -7.06 3.87 -8.20
N LEU A 75 -8.26 3.66 -7.69
CA LEU A 75 -9.43 4.42 -8.07
C LEU A 75 -9.94 5.21 -6.88
N GLU A 76 -10.48 6.40 -7.16
CA GLU A 76 -11.06 7.23 -6.12
C GLU A 76 -12.55 7.25 -6.32
N PHE A 77 -13.30 7.08 -5.25
CA PHE A 77 -14.74 7.19 -5.33
C PHE A 77 -15.27 8.07 -4.18
N ILE A 78 -16.42 8.67 -4.41
CA ILE A 78 -17.05 9.56 -3.45
C ILE A 78 -18.30 8.88 -2.93
N ASP A 79 -18.39 8.74 -1.62
CA ASP A 79 -19.60 8.28 -0.98
C ASP A 79 -20.51 9.49 -0.84
N MET A 80 -21.63 9.46 -1.52
CA MET A 80 -22.57 10.58 -1.58
C MET A 80 -23.17 10.98 -0.24
N GLU A 81 -23.14 10.09 0.75
CA GLU A 81 -23.82 10.37 2.01
C GLU A 81 -22.96 11.00 3.09
N HIS A 82 -21.69 10.64 3.19
CA HIS A 82 -20.98 11.02 4.41
C HIS A 82 -19.59 11.50 4.26
N THR A 83 -18.96 11.53 3.10
CA THR A 83 -17.69 11.95 3.11
C THR A 83 -16.83 11.70 2.08
N PRO A 84 -15.69 11.82 2.51
CA PRO A 84 -14.54 12.08 1.75
C PRO A 84 -14.30 10.98 0.76
N LYS A 85 -13.47 11.28 -0.17
CA LYS A 85 -12.96 10.43 -1.21
C LYS A 85 -12.32 9.21 -0.59
N ASN A 86 -12.76 8.03 -1.01
CA ASN A 86 -12.15 6.78 -0.61
C ASN A 86 -11.35 6.19 -1.76
N ILE A 87 -10.35 5.43 -1.42
CA ILE A 87 -9.48 4.79 -2.41
C ILE A 87 -9.85 3.32 -2.52
N LEU A 88 -9.99 2.86 -3.76
CA LEU A 88 -10.20 1.45 -4.07
C LEU A 88 -8.97 0.95 -4.82
N ILE A 89 -8.35 -0.11 -4.32
CA ILE A 89 -7.29 -0.80 -5.02
C ILE A 89 -7.92 -1.98 -5.74
N ARG A 90 -7.81 -1.98 -7.06
CA ARG A 90 -8.32 -3.06 -7.89
C ARG A 90 -7.15 -3.77 -8.52
N ALA A 91 -7.02 -5.06 -8.29
CA ALA A 91 -5.93 -5.86 -8.84
C ALA A 91 -6.51 -7.04 -9.63
N VAL A 92 -6.01 -7.23 -10.85
CA VAL A 92 -6.46 -8.32 -11.72
C VAL A 92 -5.25 -9.14 -12.11
N TRP A 93 -5.34 -10.45 -11.90
CA TRP A 93 -4.26 -11.37 -12.24
C TRP A 93 -4.02 -11.37 -13.76
N ASP A 94 -2.78 -11.10 -14.17
CA ASP A 94 -2.41 -11.21 -15.57
C ASP A 94 -1.15 -12.08 -15.76
N GLY A 95 -0.58 -12.58 -14.67
CA GLY A 95 0.56 -13.47 -14.71
C GLY A 95 1.91 -12.84 -15.00
N ARG A 96 1.96 -11.52 -15.19
CA ARG A 96 3.20 -10.82 -15.50
C ARG A 96 3.73 -10.13 -14.26
N LYS A 97 4.73 -10.73 -13.65
CA LYS A 97 5.35 -10.16 -12.47
C LYS A 97 6.23 -8.97 -12.84
N LYS A 98 5.91 -7.80 -12.32
CA LYS A 98 6.68 -6.60 -12.57
C LYS A 98 8.02 -6.67 -11.85
N GLN A 99 9.09 -6.29 -12.54
CA GLN A 99 10.42 -6.28 -11.95
C GLN A 99 10.69 -4.95 -11.24
N ASN A 100 10.01 -4.76 -10.10
CA ASN A 100 10.07 -3.50 -9.36
C ASN A 100 10.70 -3.63 -7.97
N GLU A 101 11.27 -4.78 -7.65
CA GLU A 101 11.79 -5.03 -6.29
C GLU A 101 12.84 -4.02 -5.85
N LYS A 102 13.78 -3.70 -6.73
CA LYS A 102 14.83 -2.75 -6.42
C LYS A 102 14.28 -1.35 -6.16
N GLU A 103 13.38 -0.92 -7.03
CA GLU A 103 12.78 0.41 -6.91
C GLU A 103 11.96 0.53 -5.63
N LEU A 104 11.20 -0.51 -5.28
CA LEU A 104 10.43 -0.52 -4.05
C LEU A 104 11.33 -0.51 -2.82
N GLN A 105 12.41 -1.28 -2.87
CA GLN A 105 13.34 -1.31 -1.74
C GLN A 105 13.97 0.07 -1.52
N GLU A 106 14.31 0.77 -2.60
CA GLU A 106 14.86 2.12 -2.50
C GLU A 106 13.88 3.09 -1.86
N ILE A 107 12.60 3.00 -2.21
CA ILE A 107 11.56 3.84 -1.61
C ILE A 107 11.38 3.50 -0.13
N MET A 108 11.32 2.22 0.18
CA MET A 108 11.15 1.80 1.58
C MET A 108 12.35 2.22 2.44
N ASP A 109 13.55 2.15 1.88
CA ASP A 109 14.76 2.61 2.58
C ASP A 109 14.74 4.12 2.78
N PHE A 110 14.33 4.86 1.74
CA PHE A 110 14.26 6.31 1.81
C PHE A 110 13.29 6.77 2.91
N LEU A 111 12.16 6.10 3.04
CA LEU A 111 11.14 6.45 4.04
C LEU A 111 11.34 5.73 5.37
N SER A 112 12.28 4.83 5.46
CA SER A 112 12.54 3.98 6.63
C SER A 112 11.32 3.15 7.01
N VAL A 113 10.66 2.56 6.03
CA VAL A 113 9.45 1.78 6.26
C VAL A 113 9.58 0.37 5.72
N LYS A 114 8.82 -0.54 6.33
CA LYS A 114 8.61 -1.88 5.81
C LYS A 114 7.16 -2.28 6.07
N PRO A 115 6.29 -2.14 5.07
CA PRO A 115 4.89 -2.51 5.24
C PRO A 115 4.74 -4.00 5.55
N THR A 116 3.75 -4.33 6.36
CA THR A 116 3.48 -5.72 6.70
C THR A 116 3.28 -6.58 5.46
N LEU A 117 2.62 -6.04 4.43
CA LEU A 117 2.43 -6.79 3.18
C LEU A 117 3.75 -7.20 2.54
N ALA A 118 4.76 -6.31 2.55
CA ALA A 118 6.07 -6.64 2.01
C ALA A 118 6.68 -7.84 2.73
N ALA A 119 6.60 -7.86 4.06
CA ALA A 119 7.12 -8.97 4.85
C ALA A 119 6.35 -10.27 4.59
N LEU A 120 5.02 -10.18 4.50
CA LEU A 120 4.18 -11.36 4.26
C LEU A 120 4.42 -11.98 2.89
N LEU A 121 4.63 -11.16 1.86
CA LEU A 121 4.89 -11.67 0.51
C LEU A 121 6.29 -12.28 0.39
N GLU A 122 7.26 -11.84 1.18
CA GLU A 122 8.58 -12.45 1.22
C GLU A 122 8.54 -13.88 1.76
N GLU A 123 7.58 -14.18 2.64
CA GLU A 123 7.43 -15.51 3.24
C GLU A 123 6.79 -16.54 2.32
N SER A 124 6.23 -16.12 1.22
CA SER A 124 5.50 -17.02 0.35
C SER A 124 6.30 -17.58 -0.82
#